data_567662e965b08eba7121989f4363db94
#
_entry.id   567662e965b08eba7121989f4363db94
#
_cell.length_a   1.000
_cell.length_b   1.000
_cell.length_c   1.000
_cell.angle_alpha   90.00
_cell.angle_beta   90.00
_cell.angle_gamma   90.00
#
_symmetry.space_group_name_H-M   'P 1'
#
loop_
_entity.id
_entity.type
_entity.pdbx_description
1 polymer ?
#
loop_
_entity_poly.entity_id
_entity_poly.type
_entity_poly.pdbx_seq_one_letter_code
_entity_poly.pdbx_strand_id
1 'polypeptide(L)'
;MAPIKSPNLFFITSPRTPFKMQSEIGLLVNEFTGQKWKANPTLQADFMRKLAALPEFEGSFDQNDPALSARDRITRGPKSLGLVNLNKIGLTPAGERFLDEDLADEAILRQLLKFQLPSPFHKPNPKISKTFCVKPYLEILRLIFMLGRLSFDELCLFGMQLTDWHNFDGIVNAIRDFRVRKEKNKGQYKRFLFAERIKIVSELYAEEIENGEIQTRESAQVNLDKFIKTKASNLRDYADACVRYFRATGLITVTNPGRTISIIEQRRDDVEFILRTVDRDPVFVSDESAYCKHLFDADTPVLLT
;
A
#
# COMPACT_ATOMS: atom_id res chain seq x y z
N MET A 1 12.32 9.48 -4.56
CA MET A 1 10.94 9.65 -4.06
C MET A 1 10.95 10.48 -2.78
N ALA A 2 9.81 11.05 -2.39
CA ALA A 2 9.71 11.79 -1.14
C ALA A 2 9.82 10.83 0.06
N PRO A 3 10.37 11.26 1.21
CA PRO A 3 10.41 10.46 2.40
C PRO A 3 9.00 10.14 2.92
N ILE A 4 8.86 9.03 3.62
CA ILE A 4 7.63 8.66 4.33
C ILE A 4 7.37 9.72 5.40
N LYS A 5 6.23 10.39 5.33
CA LYS A 5 5.85 11.50 6.22
C LYS A 5 4.76 11.12 7.23
N SER A 6 4.54 9.84 7.45
CA SER A 6 3.48 9.35 8.33
C SER A 6 4.01 8.28 9.27
N PRO A 7 3.57 8.24 10.52
CA PRO A 7 3.93 7.19 11.49
C PRO A 7 3.17 5.88 11.27
N ASN A 8 2.33 5.79 10.25
CA ASN A 8 1.54 4.59 9.91
C ASN A 8 1.99 3.96 8.59
N LEU A 9 1.55 2.74 8.35
CA LEU A 9 1.77 2.04 7.08
C LEU A 9 1.30 2.87 5.89
N PHE A 10 2.07 2.77 4.82
CA PHE A 10 1.79 3.35 3.53
C PHE A 10 1.47 2.25 2.52
N PHE A 11 0.43 2.45 1.72
CA PHE A 11 0.03 1.56 0.64
C PHE A 11 -0.14 2.31 -0.67
N ILE A 12 -0.04 1.59 -1.78
CA ILE A 12 -0.23 2.15 -3.12
C ILE A 12 -1.71 2.47 -3.30
N THR A 13 -2.03 3.75 -3.45
CA THR A 13 -3.41 4.24 -3.59
C THR A 13 -3.82 4.52 -5.04
N SER A 14 -2.84 4.62 -5.94
CA SER A 14 -3.05 4.88 -7.36
C SER A 14 -2.19 3.92 -8.21
N PRO A 15 -2.76 3.26 -9.21
CA PRO A 15 -4.18 3.27 -9.59
C PRO A 15 -5.07 2.61 -8.53
N ARG A 16 -6.37 2.82 -8.62
CA ARG A 16 -7.32 2.35 -7.60
C ARG A 16 -7.39 0.82 -7.50
N THR A 17 -7.17 0.12 -8.59
CA THR A 17 -7.04 -1.35 -8.63
C THR A 17 -5.77 -1.73 -9.37
N PRO A 18 -5.06 -2.80 -8.97
CA PRO A 18 -3.78 -3.16 -9.61
C PRO A 18 -3.93 -3.44 -11.11
N PHE A 19 -4.98 -4.13 -11.56
CA PHE A 19 -5.16 -4.46 -12.98
C PHE A 19 -5.32 -3.23 -13.90
N LYS A 20 -5.70 -2.06 -13.38
CA LYS A 20 -5.63 -0.81 -14.15
C LYS A 20 -4.20 -0.40 -14.54
N MET A 21 -3.19 -0.94 -13.85
CA MET A 21 -1.80 -0.73 -14.25
C MET A 21 -1.46 -1.39 -15.58
N GLN A 22 -2.19 -2.44 -16.02
CA GLN A 22 -1.89 -3.14 -17.27
C GLN A 22 -2.00 -2.21 -18.48
N SER A 23 -3.10 -1.47 -18.62
CA SER A 23 -3.25 -0.49 -19.71
C SER A 23 -2.27 0.68 -19.60
N GLU A 24 -2.00 1.16 -18.38
CA GLU A 24 -1.03 2.22 -18.13
C GLU A 24 0.41 1.79 -18.50
N ILE A 25 0.80 0.56 -18.14
CA ILE A 25 2.10 -0.02 -18.47
C ILE A 25 2.18 -0.30 -19.97
N GLY A 26 1.15 -0.89 -20.55
CA GLY A 26 1.07 -1.17 -21.99
C GLY A 26 1.28 0.09 -22.83
N LEU A 27 0.55 1.16 -22.53
CA LEU A 27 0.73 2.45 -23.19
C LEU A 27 2.16 2.99 -23.01
N LEU A 28 2.68 2.95 -21.77
CA LEU A 28 4.02 3.47 -21.48
C LEU A 28 5.10 2.75 -22.33
N VAL A 29 5.02 1.44 -22.38
CA VAL A 29 6.03 0.63 -23.08
C VAL A 29 5.87 0.75 -24.59
N ASN A 30 4.65 0.68 -25.12
CA ASN A 30 4.42 0.76 -26.56
C ASN A 30 4.88 2.11 -27.15
N GLU A 31 4.67 3.19 -26.44
CA GLU A 31 4.94 4.55 -26.98
C GLU A 31 6.32 5.11 -26.62
N PHE A 32 6.91 4.67 -25.48
CA PHE A 32 8.08 5.34 -24.91
C PHE A 32 9.25 4.43 -24.57
N THR A 33 9.24 3.17 -25.00
CA THR A 33 10.35 2.23 -24.77
C THR A 33 11.70 2.83 -25.14
N GLY A 34 12.69 2.59 -24.29
CA GLY A 34 14.07 3.02 -24.49
C GLY A 34 14.37 4.43 -24.00
N GLN A 35 13.35 5.27 -23.79
CA GLN A 35 13.50 6.64 -23.31
C GLN A 35 13.68 6.68 -21.77
N LYS A 36 14.17 7.82 -21.25
CA LYS A 36 14.27 8.06 -19.80
C LYS A 36 13.01 8.72 -19.29
N TRP A 37 12.45 8.18 -18.21
CA TRP A 37 11.31 8.77 -17.52
C TRP A 37 11.70 9.94 -16.61
N LYS A 38 12.78 9.74 -15.82
CA LYS A 38 13.23 10.71 -14.81
C LYS A 38 13.69 12.00 -15.49
N ALA A 39 13.27 13.15 -14.91
CA ALA A 39 13.60 14.50 -15.40
C ALA A 39 13.15 14.78 -16.86
N ASN A 40 12.08 14.12 -17.32
CA ASN A 40 11.51 14.31 -18.65
C ASN A 40 10.02 14.72 -18.55
N PRO A 41 9.72 15.97 -18.14
CA PRO A 41 8.34 16.40 -17.94
C PRO A 41 7.52 16.43 -19.24
N THR A 42 8.17 16.66 -20.39
CA THR A 42 7.50 16.65 -21.69
C THR A 42 6.96 15.27 -22.04
N LEU A 43 7.78 14.21 -21.88
CA LEU A 43 7.37 12.84 -22.09
C LEU A 43 6.27 12.43 -21.09
N GLN A 44 6.41 12.81 -19.82
CA GLN A 44 5.43 12.51 -18.78
C GLN A 44 4.07 13.16 -19.07
N ALA A 45 4.06 14.41 -19.55
CA ALA A 45 2.85 15.12 -19.94
C ALA A 45 2.21 14.49 -21.18
N ASP A 46 3.01 14.09 -22.17
CA ASP A 46 2.53 13.41 -23.37
C ASP A 46 1.90 12.05 -23.02
N PHE A 47 2.58 11.25 -22.21
CA PHE A 47 2.02 10.01 -21.66
C PHE A 47 0.65 10.23 -20.99
N MET A 48 0.53 11.26 -20.14
CA MET A 48 -0.72 11.52 -19.43
C MET A 48 -1.86 11.90 -20.37
N ARG A 49 -1.57 12.71 -21.42
CA ARG A 49 -2.58 13.09 -22.43
C ARG A 49 -3.02 11.87 -23.24
N LYS A 50 -2.09 11.02 -23.66
CA LYS A 50 -2.40 9.78 -24.39
C LYS A 50 -3.20 8.82 -23.53
N LEU A 51 -2.82 8.66 -22.25
CA LEU A 51 -3.57 7.83 -21.32
C LEU A 51 -5.00 8.33 -21.12
N ALA A 52 -5.17 9.63 -20.97
CA ALA A 52 -6.49 10.24 -20.79
C ALA A 52 -7.39 10.16 -22.05
N ALA A 53 -6.81 9.90 -23.20
CA ALA A 53 -7.53 9.68 -24.45
C ALA A 53 -8.00 8.24 -24.65
N LEU A 54 -7.55 7.29 -23.82
CA LEU A 54 -8.00 5.90 -23.90
C LEU A 54 -9.46 5.78 -23.44
N PRO A 55 -10.30 4.99 -24.14
CA PRO A 55 -11.71 4.80 -23.77
C PRO A 55 -11.92 4.26 -22.36
N GLU A 56 -11.00 3.40 -21.89
CA GLU A 56 -11.02 2.79 -20.56
C GLU A 56 -10.45 3.70 -19.46
N PHE A 57 -9.98 4.90 -19.80
CA PHE A 57 -9.46 5.82 -18.81
C PHE A 57 -10.57 6.30 -17.87
N GLU A 58 -10.42 5.98 -16.61
CA GLU A 58 -11.31 6.46 -15.56
C GLU A 58 -10.54 7.36 -14.59
N GLY A 59 -11.07 8.52 -14.34
CA GLY A 59 -10.54 9.48 -13.38
C GLY A 59 -10.29 10.85 -13.99
N SER A 60 -9.65 11.70 -13.21
CA SER A 60 -9.22 13.03 -13.61
C SER A 60 -7.71 13.16 -13.43
N PHE A 61 -7.12 14.13 -14.11
CA PHE A 61 -5.74 14.55 -13.89
C PHE A 61 -5.67 16.08 -13.87
N ASP A 62 -4.62 16.61 -13.27
CA ASP A 62 -4.37 18.04 -13.28
C ASP A 62 -3.91 18.47 -14.68
N GLN A 63 -4.74 19.23 -15.36
CA GLN A 63 -4.43 19.75 -16.70
C GLN A 63 -3.31 20.79 -16.68
N ASN A 64 -3.06 21.45 -15.53
CA ASN A 64 -1.99 22.42 -15.38
C ASN A 64 -0.63 21.73 -15.15
N ASP A 65 -0.62 20.54 -14.52
CA ASP A 65 0.58 19.71 -14.37
C ASP A 65 0.30 18.24 -14.72
N PRO A 66 0.13 17.91 -16.01
CA PRO A 66 -0.06 16.52 -16.46
C PRO A 66 1.14 15.62 -16.10
N ALA A 67 2.35 16.20 -16.07
CA ALA A 67 3.56 15.47 -15.73
C ALA A 67 3.56 14.99 -14.27
N LEU A 68 3.03 15.78 -13.34
CA LEU A 68 2.84 15.33 -11.94
C LEU A 68 1.86 14.16 -11.86
N SER A 69 0.74 14.29 -12.56
CA SER A 69 -0.27 13.23 -12.61
C SER A 69 0.29 11.92 -13.20
N ALA A 70 1.09 12.00 -14.25
CA ALA A 70 1.80 10.86 -14.84
C ALA A 70 2.78 10.23 -13.84
N ARG A 71 3.58 11.05 -13.14
CA ARG A 71 4.50 10.56 -12.10
C ARG A 71 3.77 9.83 -10.98
N ASP A 72 2.63 10.36 -10.53
CA ASP A 72 1.84 9.74 -9.47
C ASP A 72 1.31 8.36 -9.89
N ARG A 73 0.92 8.18 -11.13
CA ARG A 73 0.45 6.89 -11.66
C ARG A 73 1.58 5.87 -11.85
N ILE A 74 2.61 6.23 -12.60
CA ILE A 74 3.65 5.28 -13.01
C ILE A 74 4.68 5.04 -11.89
N THR A 75 5.01 6.07 -11.11
CA THR A 75 6.07 5.95 -10.09
C THR A 75 5.57 5.31 -8.79
N ARG A 76 4.30 5.52 -8.42
CA ARG A 76 3.75 4.98 -7.16
C ARG A 76 3.33 3.52 -7.24
N GLY A 77 2.74 3.09 -8.33
CA GLY A 77 2.31 1.71 -8.54
C GLY A 77 3.34 0.91 -9.34
N PRO A 78 3.35 1.04 -10.67
CA PRO A 78 4.17 0.20 -11.55
C PRO A 78 5.65 0.14 -11.19
N LYS A 79 6.28 1.29 -10.93
CA LYS A 79 7.70 1.32 -10.52
C LYS A 79 7.91 0.71 -9.14
N SER A 80 7.08 1.07 -8.16
CA SER A 80 7.29 0.61 -6.77
C SER A 80 7.07 -0.88 -6.60
N LEU A 81 6.31 -1.48 -7.50
CA LEU A 81 6.12 -2.93 -7.60
C LEU A 81 7.09 -3.61 -8.57
N GLY A 82 8.01 -2.86 -9.17
CA GLY A 82 9.03 -3.45 -10.05
C GLY A 82 8.50 -3.93 -11.41
N LEU A 83 7.32 -3.51 -11.83
CA LEU A 83 6.71 -3.94 -13.10
C LEU A 83 7.32 -3.24 -14.32
N VAL A 84 7.91 -2.06 -14.12
CA VAL A 84 8.57 -1.27 -15.17
C VAL A 84 9.94 -0.78 -14.73
N ASN A 85 10.89 -0.75 -15.65
CA ASN A 85 12.14 -0.03 -15.50
C ASN A 85 11.97 1.40 -16.06
N LEU A 86 12.26 2.41 -15.24
CA LEU A 86 12.11 3.82 -15.62
C LEU A 86 13.44 4.54 -15.91
N ASN A 87 14.58 3.89 -15.67
CA ASN A 87 15.89 4.42 -16.09
C ASN A 87 16.05 4.38 -17.61
N LYS A 88 15.55 3.30 -18.19
CA LYS A 88 15.29 3.11 -19.60
C LYS A 88 13.93 2.42 -19.67
N ILE A 89 12.91 3.14 -20.12
CA ILE A 89 11.53 2.64 -20.11
C ILE A 89 11.47 1.29 -20.81
N GLY A 90 10.94 0.29 -20.12
CA GLY A 90 10.75 -1.05 -20.60
C GLY A 90 10.09 -1.94 -19.57
N LEU A 91 9.55 -3.06 -20.00
CA LEU A 91 9.05 -4.10 -19.11
C LEU A 91 10.19 -4.74 -18.33
N THR A 92 9.86 -5.22 -17.15
CA THR A 92 10.68 -6.15 -16.38
C THR A 92 10.11 -7.56 -16.54
N PRO A 93 10.83 -8.63 -16.19
CA PRO A 93 10.25 -9.98 -16.16
C PRO A 93 8.97 -10.07 -15.33
N ALA A 94 8.94 -9.38 -14.17
CA ALA A 94 7.71 -9.28 -13.37
C ALA A 94 6.59 -8.51 -14.07
N GLY A 95 6.94 -7.48 -14.84
CA GLY A 95 5.97 -6.72 -15.64
C GLY A 95 5.42 -7.51 -16.82
N GLU A 96 6.24 -8.31 -17.48
CA GLU A 96 5.80 -9.21 -18.57
C GLU A 96 4.78 -10.22 -18.05
N ARG A 97 5.09 -10.88 -16.91
CA ARG A 97 4.16 -11.80 -16.26
C ARG A 97 2.87 -11.12 -15.77
N PHE A 98 2.94 -9.87 -15.32
CA PHE A 98 1.76 -9.11 -14.90
C PHE A 98 0.86 -8.68 -16.07
N LEU A 99 1.40 -8.52 -17.28
CA LEU A 99 0.61 -8.23 -18.49
C LEU A 99 -0.03 -9.46 -19.11
N ASP A 100 0.41 -10.66 -18.73
CA ASP A 100 -0.22 -11.92 -19.07
C ASP A 100 -1.48 -12.11 -18.21
N GLU A 101 -2.65 -12.19 -18.83
CA GLU A 101 -3.94 -12.28 -18.13
C GLU A 101 -4.05 -13.52 -17.24
N ASP A 102 -3.43 -14.64 -17.64
CA ASP A 102 -3.47 -15.91 -16.89
C ASP A 102 -2.53 -15.90 -15.67
N LEU A 103 -1.54 -15.00 -15.64
CA LEU A 103 -0.51 -14.94 -14.59
C LEU A 103 -0.59 -13.66 -13.75
N ALA A 104 -1.48 -12.74 -14.06
CA ALA A 104 -1.51 -11.39 -13.47
C ALA A 104 -1.77 -11.38 -11.97
N ASP A 105 -2.62 -12.26 -11.45
CA ASP A 105 -2.95 -12.37 -10.03
C ASP A 105 -1.77 -12.94 -9.21
N GLU A 106 -1.07 -13.95 -9.77
CA GLU A 106 0.16 -14.48 -9.17
C GLU A 106 1.29 -13.46 -9.24
N ALA A 107 1.48 -12.79 -10.37
CA ALA A 107 2.51 -11.77 -10.53
C ALA A 107 2.31 -10.62 -9.53
N ILE A 108 1.09 -10.12 -9.39
CA ILE A 108 0.82 -9.07 -8.41
C ILE A 108 1.01 -9.56 -6.97
N LEU A 109 0.66 -10.80 -6.64
CA LEU A 109 0.91 -11.37 -5.32
C LEU A 109 2.40 -11.35 -4.99
N ARG A 110 3.28 -11.86 -5.88
CA ARG A 110 4.73 -11.86 -5.69
C ARG A 110 5.26 -10.45 -5.43
N GLN A 111 4.80 -9.47 -6.21
CA GLN A 111 5.25 -8.09 -6.05
C GLN A 111 4.75 -7.44 -4.75
N LEU A 112 3.54 -7.74 -4.32
CA LEU A 112 3.04 -7.29 -3.01
C LEU A 112 3.84 -7.88 -1.84
N LEU A 113 4.25 -9.15 -1.93
CA LEU A 113 5.09 -9.79 -0.92
C LEU A 113 6.53 -9.22 -0.86
N LYS A 114 7.02 -8.62 -1.95
CA LYS A 114 8.31 -7.92 -2.00
C LYS A 114 8.22 -6.46 -1.56
N PHE A 115 7.01 -5.88 -1.55
CA PHE A 115 6.84 -4.48 -1.13
C PHE A 115 7.22 -4.31 0.34
N GLN A 116 8.17 -3.41 0.60
CA GLN A 116 8.77 -3.24 1.93
C GLN A 116 8.98 -1.78 2.32
N LEU A 117 9.04 -1.55 3.62
CA LEU A 117 9.37 -0.28 4.26
C LEU A 117 10.39 -0.54 5.38
N PRO A 118 11.58 0.08 5.35
CA PRO A 118 12.09 0.99 4.31
C PRO A 118 12.51 0.28 3.03
N SER A 119 12.65 1.06 1.97
CA SER A 119 13.26 0.62 0.71
C SER A 119 14.02 1.78 0.05
N PRO A 120 14.87 1.53 -0.96
CA PRO A 120 15.50 2.61 -1.73
C PRO A 120 14.49 3.59 -2.35
N PHE A 121 13.25 3.13 -2.58
CA PHE A 121 12.16 3.95 -3.12
C PHE A 121 11.33 4.65 -2.03
N HIS A 122 11.32 4.14 -0.79
CA HIS A 122 10.52 4.63 0.33
C HIS A 122 11.41 4.79 1.55
N LYS A 123 12.13 5.91 1.61
CA LYS A 123 13.04 6.20 2.73
C LYS A 123 12.24 6.72 3.92
N PRO A 124 12.51 6.23 5.14
CA PRO A 124 11.90 6.78 6.34
C PRO A 124 12.32 8.24 6.54
N ASN A 125 11.41 9.06 7.04
CA ASN A 125 11.79 10.34 7.62
C ASN A 125 12.35 10.06 9.03
N PRO A 126 13.62 10.43 9.34
CA PRO A 126 14.21 10.13 10.65
C PRO A 126 13.44 10.72 11.84
N LYS A 127 12.66 11.77 11.63
CA LYS A 127 11.84 12.39 12.67
C LYS A 127 10.53 11.64 12.96
N ILE A 128 9.93 11.03 11.93
CA ILE A 128 8.56 10.50 12.00
C ILE A 128 8.53 8.97 11.93
N SER A 129 9.48 8.33 11.25
CA SER A 129 9.44 6.91 10.93
C SER A 129 10.71 6.17 11.38
N LYS A 130 11.09 6.39 12.64
CA LYS A 130 12.32 5.82 13.25
C LYS A 130 12.38 4.28 13.26
N THR A 131 11.23 3.61 13.13
CA THR A 131 11.08 2.18 13.43
C THR A 131 10.50 1.37 12.27
N PHE A 132 10.52 1.88 11.02
CA PHE A 132 10.01 1.08 9.91
C PHE A 132 10.92 -0.12 9.62
N CYS A 133 10.40 -1.33 9.85
CA CYS A 133 11.01 -2.60 9.50
C CYS A 133 9.88 -3.59 9.16
N VAL A 134 9.35 -3.54 7.91
CA VAL A 134 8.14 -4.28 7.61
C VAL A 134 7.97 -4.56 6.11
N LYS A 135 7.37 -5.69 5.78
CA LYS A 135 6.72 -5.98 4.49
C LYS A 135 5.21 -5.87 4.68
N PRO A 136 4.60 -4.70 4.38
CA PRO A 136 3.24 -4.39 4.81
C PRO A 136 2.20 -5.42 4.40
N TYR A 137 2.23 -5.87 3.16
CA TYR A 137 1.26 -6.86 2.67
C TYR A 137 1.45 -8.23 3.34
N LEU A 138 2.70 -8.67 3.53
CA LEU A 138 3.01 -9.93 4.23
C LEU A 138 2.49 -9.90 5.68
N GLU A 139 2.72 -8.81 6.38
CA GLU A 139 2.32 -8.71 7.79
C GLU A 139 0.80 -8.55 7.96
N ILE A 140 0.12 -7.87 7.06
CA ILE A 140 -1.35 -7.83 7.07
C ILE A 140 -1.94 -9.21 6.74
N LEU A 141 -1.34 -9.95 5.79
CA LEU A 141 -1.77 -11.33 5.51
C LEU A 141 -1.61 -12.23 6.74
N ARG A 142 -0.47 -12.11 7.44
CA ARG A 142 -0.20 -12.81 8.71
C ARG A 142 -1.23 -12.44 9.79
N LEU A 143 -1.60 -11.16 9.87
CA LEU A 143 -2.58 -10.68 10.84
C LEU A 143 -3.97 -11.29 10.59
N ILE A 144 -4.40 -11.35 9.33
CA ILE A 144 -5.66 -12.01 8.93
C ILE A 144 -5.62 -13.50 9.27
N PHE A 145 -4.51 -14.18 8.96
CA PHE A 145 -4.34 -15.61 9.23
C PHE A 145 -4.40 -15.92 10.73
N MET A 146 -3.64 -15.18 11.55
CA MET A 146 -3.55 -15.39 13.01
C MET A 146 -4.85 -15.07 13.74
N LEU A 147 -5.61 -14.10 13.28
CA LEU A 147 -6.88 -13.68 13.89
C LEU A 147 -8.10 -14.43 13.30
N GLY A 148 -7.89 -15.22 12.23
CA GLY A 148 -8.92 -15.90 11.44
C GLY A 148 -9.76 -14.95 10.57
N ARG A 149 -9.95 -13.73 11.03
CA ARG A 149 -10.63 -12.64 10.31
C ARG A 149 -10.21 -11.29 10.86
N LEU A 150 -10.34 -10.25 10.03
CA LEU A 150 -10.06 -8.87 10.40
C LEU A 150 -11.19 -7.98 9.90
N SER A 151 -11.81 -7.19 10.77
CA SER A 151 -12.76 -6.16 10.30
C SER A 151 -12.01 -4.97 9.70
N PHE A 152 -12.69 -4.25 8.81
CA PHE A 152 -12.09 -3.06 8.21
C PHE A 152 -11.72 -1.99 9.25
N ASP A 153 -12.50 -1.85 10.32
CA ASP A 153 -12.16 -0.92 11.41
C ASP A 153 -10.91 -1.38 12.18
N GLU A 154 -10.73 -2.69 12.42
CA GLU A 154 -9.52 -3.23 13.02
C GLU A 154 -8.28 -3.01 12.14
N LEU A 155 -8.42 -3.22 10.83
CA LEU A 155 -7.35 -2.92 9.88
C LEU A 155 -6.98 -1.43 9.90
N CYS A 156 -7.98 -0.53 9.87
CA CYS A 156 -7.73 0.92 9.92
C CYS A 156 -7.05 1.37 11.20
N LEU A 157 -7.50 0.87 12.34
CA LEU A 157 -7.06 1.36 13.65
C LEU A 157 -5.75 0.73 14.10
N PHE A 158 -5.56 -0.55 13.86
CA PHE A 158 -4.43 -1.32 14.38
C PHE A 158 -3.50 -1.83 13.28
N GLY A 159 -4.05 -2.43 12.22
CA GLY A 159 -3.22 -2.94 11.12
C GLY A 159 -2.34 -1.85 10.49
N MET A 160 -2.85 -0.62 10.39
CA MET A 160 -2.08 0.51 9.87
C MET A 160 -0.94 0.97 10.78
N GLN A 161 -0.87 0.52 12.02
CA GLN A 161 0.22 0.82 12.96
C GLN A 161 1.34 -0.23 12.95
N LEU A 162 1.19 -1.32 12.21
CA LEU A 162 2.20 -2.40 12.13
C LEU A 162 3.37 -1.98 11.24
N THR A 163 4.12 -0.98 11.68
CA THR A 163 5.27 -0.42 10.96
C THR A 163 6.58 -1.16 11.21
N ASP A 164 6.61 -1.99 12.26
CA ASP A 164 7.71 -2.88 12.60
C ASP A 164 7.13 -4.26 12.92
N TRP A 165 7.58 -5.28 12.18
CA TRP A 165 7.08 -6.64 12.36
C TRP A 165 7.44 -7.27 13.70
N HIS A 166 8.48 -6.76 14.40
CA HIS A 166 8.81 -7.19 15.76
C HIS A 166 7.69 -6.86 16.78
N ASN A 167 6.86 -5.84 16.47
CA ASN A 167 5.69 -5.49 17.28
C ASN A 167 4.41 -6.23 16.88
N PHE A 168 4.49 -7.28 16.08
CA PHE A 168 3.33 -8.02 15.57
C PHE A 168 2.39 -8.50 16.69
N ASP A 169 2.94 -9.14 17.74
CA ASP A 169 2.15 -9.64 18.86
C ASP A 169 1.48 -8.52 19.65
N GLY A 170 2.11 -7.35 19.75
CA GLY A 170 1.51 -6.16 20.33
C GLY A 170 0.25 -5.72 19.58
N ILE A 171 0.29 -5.73 18.25
CA ILE A 171 -0.87 -5.41 17.40
C ILE A 171 -1.97 -6.48 17.52
N VAL A 172 -1.61 -7.76 17.53
CA VAL A 172 -2.58 -8.86 17.73
C VAL A 172 -3.32 -8.69 19.06
N ASN A 173 -2.59 -8.41 20.14
CA ASN A 173 -3.18 -8.21 21.47
C ASN A 173 -4.07 -6.96 21.51
N ALA A 174 -3.64 -5.84 20.92
CA ALA A 174 -4.45 -4.62 20.83
C ALA A 174 -5.79 -4.87 20.10
N ILE A 175 -5.77 -5.67 19.03
CA ILE A 175 -7.01 -6.06 18.31
C ILE A 175 -7.90 -6.94 19.19
N ARG A 176 -7.34 -7.92 19.90
CA ARG A 176 -8.10 -8.78 20.84
C ARG A 176 -8.77 -7.95 21.92
N ASP A 177 -8.04 -7.01 22.54
CA ASP A 177 -8.58 -6.10 23.56
C ASP A 177 -9.67 -5.19 23.00
N PHE A 178 -9.46 -4.67 21.78
CA PHE A 178 -10.49 -3.90 21.09
C PHE A 178 -11.76 -4.73 20.87
N ARG A 179 -11.66 -5.99 20.47
CA ARG A 179 -12.81 -6.91 20.30
C ARG A 179 -13.59 -7.09 21.60
N VAL A 180 -12.89 -7.26 22.73
CA VAL A 180 -13.53 -7.35 24.05
C VAL A 180 -14.28 -6.05 24.40
N ARG A 181 -13.63 -4.88 24.20
CA ARG A 181 -14.25 -3.59 24.45
C ARG A 181 -15.41 -3.27 23.51
N LYS A 182 -15.28 -3.66 22.25
CA LYS A 182 -16.34 -3.54 21.24
C LYS A 182 -17.60 -4.32 21.64
N GLU A 183 -17.45 -5.55 22.12
CA GLU A 183 -18.60 -6.37 22.56
C GLU A 183 -19.31 -5.73 23.77
N LYS A 184 -18.56 -5.21 24.74
CA LYS A 184 -19.11 -4.46 25.89
C LYS A 184 -19.87 -3.20 25.47
N ASN A 185 -19.55 -2.60 24.32
CA ASN A 185 -20.13 -1.35 23.83
C ASN A 185 -21.06 -1.57 22.61
N LYS A 186 -21.55 -2.79 22.39
CA LYS A 186 -22.33 -3.17 21.21
C LYS A 186 -23.54 -2.26 20.96
N GLY A 187 -24.26 -1.84 22.00
CA GLY A 187 -25.41 -0.93 21.90
C GLY A 187 -25.04 0.51 21.51
N GLN A 188 -23.77 0.91 21.63
CA GLN A 188 -23.27 2.26 21.31
C GLN A 188 -22.07 2.21 20.37
N TYR A 189 -22.02 1.22 19.50
CA TYR A 189 -20.83 0.93 18.66
C TYR A 189 -20.30 2.14 17.90
N LYS A 190 -21.16 2.94 17.28
CA LYS A 190 -20.72 4.13 16.52
C LYS A 190 -19.98 5.15 17.41
N ARG A 191 -20.49 5.39 18.63
CA ARG A 191 -19.88 6.30 19.59
C ARG A 191 -18.56 5.75 20.12
N PHE A 192 -18.53 4.47 20.45
CA PHE A 192 -17.33 3.76 20.86
C PHE A 192 -16.24 3.82 19.78
N LEU A 193 -16.58 3.46 18.55
CA LEU A 193 -15.62 3.50 17.42
C LEU A 193 -15.09 4.90 17.15
N PHE A 194 -15.92 5.93 17.28
CA PHE A 194 -15.49 7.31 17.13
C PHE A 194 -14.48 7.71 18.20
N ALA A 195 -14.72 7.36 19.46
CA ALA A 195 -13.80 7.63 20.57
C ALA A 195 -12.47 6.89 20.42
N GLU A 196 -12.51 5.60 20.05
CA GLU A 196 -11.29 4.80 19.76
C GLU A 196 -10.48 5.42 18.63
N ARG A 197 -11.14 5.89 17.58
CA ARG A 197 -10.48 6.53 16.43
C ARG A 197 -9.77 7.83 16.83
N ILE A 198 -10.42 8.68 17.61
CA ILE A 198 -9.80 9.90 18.13
C ILE A 198 -8.60 9.56 19.00
N LYS A 199 -8.75 8.64 19.94
CA LYS A 199 -7.69 8.20 20.84
C LYS A 199 -6.46 7.72 20.05
N ILE A 200 -6.65 6.74 19.19
CA ILE A 200 -5.55 6.12 18.41
C ILE A 200 -4.86 7.14 17.50
N VAL A 201 -5.61 8.00 16.82
CA VAL A 201 -5.01 9.02 15.95
C VAL A 201 -4.24 10.06 16.78
N SER A 202 -4.77 10.47 17.93
CA SER A 202 -4.07 11.41 18.83
C SER A 202 -2.77 10.81 19.38
N GLU A 203 -2.78 9.53 19.76
CA GLU A 203 -1.58 8.82 20.22
C GLU A 203 -0.55 8.66 19.09
N LEU A 204 -0.99 8.29 17.90
CA LEU A 204 -0.12 8.07 16.74
C LEU A 204 0.57 9.35 16.26
N TYR A 205 -0.08 10.49 16.41
CA TYR A 205 0.41 11.81 15.99
C TYR A 205 0.69 12.74 17.18
N ALA A 206 0.99 12.17 18.35
CA ALA A 206 1.19 12.94 19.59
C ALA A 206 2.31 13.98 19.43
N GLU A 207 3.44 13.61 18.81
CA GLU A 207 4.59 14.51 18.62
C GLU A 207 4.22 15.73 17.76
N GLU A 208 3.51 15.54 16.63
CA GLU A 208 3.04 16.65 15.80
C GLU A 208 2.03 17.54 16.51
N ILE A 209 1.17 16.94 17.33
CA ILE A 209 0.16 17.68 18.12
C ILE A 209 0.83 18.51 19.20
N GLU A 210 1.77 17.94 19.96
CA GLU A 210 2.50 18.61 21.03
C GLU A 210 3.39 19.75 20.51
N ASN A 211 4.01 19.54 19.33
CA ASN A 211 4.85 20.56 18.70
C ASN A 211 4.04 21.65 17.97
N GLY A 212 2.72 21.52 17.89
CA GLY A 212 1.87 22.44 17.13
C GLY A 212 2.02 22.32 15.61
N GLU A 213 2.63 21.25 15.12
CA GLU A 213 2.83 20.96 13.67
C GLU A 213 1.54 20.39 13.04
N ILE A 214 0.40 21.02 13.35
CA ILE A 214 -0.95 20.57 12.95
C ILE A 214 -1.24 21.04 11.54
N GLN A 215 -0.78 20.28 10.54
CA GLN A 215 -0.94 20.58 9.13
C GLN A 215 -1.56 19.43 8.33
N THR A 216 -2.18 19.76 7.20
CA THR A 216 -2.68 18.80 6.23
C THR A 216 -2.00 19.03 4.88
N ARG A 217 -2.23 18.14 3.91
CA ARG A 217 -1.71 18.34 2.55
C ARG A 217 -2.21 19.64 1.92
N GLU A 218 -3.43 20.07 2.28
CA GLU A 218 -4.13 21.19 1.68
C GLU A 218 -3.95 22.51 2.45
N SER A 219 -3.47 22.45 3.70
CA SER A 219 -3.35 23.62 4.56
C SER A 219 -2.17 23.49 5.52
N ALA A 220 -1.35 24.55 5.55
CA ALA A 220 -0.18 24.62 6.43
C ALA A 220 -0.56 24.69 7.92
N GLN A 221 -1.78 25.11 8.26
CA GLN A 221 -2.29 25.14 9.63
C GLN A 221 -3.79 24.84 9.64
N VAL A 222 -4.19 23.91 10.52
CA VAL A 222 -5.59 23.54 10.73
C VAL A 222 -5.87 23.41 12.23
N ASN A 223 -7.14 23.41 12.65
CA ASN A 223 -7.47 23.08 14.03
C ASN A 223 -7.31 21.57 14.29
N LEU A 224 -7.19 21.21 15.57
CA LEU A 224 -6.94 19.82 16.01
C LEU A 224 -8.02 18.85 15.51
N ASP A 225 -9.30 19.24 15.56
CA ASP A 225 -10.42 18.40 15.12
C ASP A 225 -10.32 18.07 13.62
N LYS A 226 -10.02 19.07 12.78
CA LYS A 226 -9.80 18.88 11.34
C LYS A 226 -8.57 18.00 11.08
N PHE A 227 -7.50 18.19 11.84
CA PHE A 227 -6.29 17.36 11.74
C PHE A 227 -6.60 15.90 12.03
N ILE A 228 -7.21 15.59 13.19
CA ILE A 228 -7.57 14.23 13.58
C ILE A 228 -8.49 13.57 12.54
N LYS A 229 -9.51 14.28 12.06
CA LYS A 229 -10.41 13.79 11.02
C LYS A 229 -9.66 13.46 9.73
N THR A 230 -8.75 14.32 9.29
CA THR A 230 -7.94 14.10 8.08
C THR A 230 -7.02 12.89 8.25
N LYS A 231 -6.31 12.78 9.38
CA LYS A 231 -5.42 11.62 9.64
C LYS A 231 -6.20 10.32 9.73
N ALA A 232 -7.38 10.33 10.38
CA ALA A 232 -8.26 9.17 10.42
C ALA A 232 -8.77 8.76 9.03
N SER A 233 -9.06 9.73 8.14
CA SER A 233 -9.42 9.46 6.76
C SER A 233 -8.26 8.81 6.01
N ASN A 234 -7.04 9.30 6.18
CA ASN A 234 -5.84 8.72 5.54
C ASN A 234 -5.61 7.26 5.93
N LEU A 235 -5.81 6.90 7.22
CA LEU A 235 -5.74 5.51 7.66
C LEU A 235 -6.76 4.62 6.93
N ARG A 236 -7.98 5.14 6.72
CA ARG A 236 -9.03 4.43 5.98
C ARG A 236 -8.66 4.27 4.50
N ASP A 237 -8.10 5.28 3.88
CA ASP A 237 -7.70 5.26 2.46
C ASP A 237 -6.59 4.24 2.23
N TYR A 238 -5.60 4.16 3.14
CA TYR A 238 -4.54 3.14 3.07
C TYR A 238 -5.08 1.73 3.33
N ALA A 239 -5.95 1.56 4.33
CA ALA A 239 -6.60 0.27 4.59
C ALA A 239 -7.45 -0.19 3.40
N ASP A 240 -8.20 0.73 2.76
CA ASP A 240 -8.98 0.43 1.57
C ASP A 240 -8.09 0.06 0.38
N ALA A 241 -6.98 0.76 0.17
CA ALA A 241 -5.98 0.43 -0.85
C ALA A 241 -5.39 -0.96 -0.61
N CYS A 242 -4.98 -1.26 0.62
CA CYS A 242 -4.47 -2.58 1.00
C CYS A 242 -5.46 -3.70 0.64
N VAL A 243 -6.73 -3.56 1.03
CA VAL A 243 -7.77 -4.56 0.75
C VAL A 243 -8.01 -4.74 -0.76
N ARG A 244 -8.04 -3.64 -1.52
CA ARG A 244 -8.26 -3.71 -2.98
C ARG A 244 -7.13 -4.44 -3.69
N TYR A 245 -5.88 -4.18 -3.29
CA TYR A 245 -4.73 -4.86 -3.86
C TYR A 245 -4.67 -6.34 -3.46
N PHE A 246 -4.98 -6.67 -2.20
CA PHE A 246 -5.07 -8.08 -1.79
C PHE A 246 -6.18 -8.86 -2.49
N ARG A 247 -7.33 -8.24 -2.74
CA ARG A 247 -8.41 -8.92 -3.48
C ARG A 247 -7.99 -9.35 -4.89
N ALA A 248 -7.10 -8.59 -5.52
CA ALA A 248 -6.56 -8.93 -6.84
C ALA A 248 -5.66 -10.17 -6.83
N THR A 249 -5.19 -10.63 -5.68
CA THR A 249 -4.36 -11.84 -5.55
C THR A 249 -5.17 -13.13 -5.40
N GLY A 250 -6.48 -13.04 -5.27
CA GLY A 250 -7.33 -14.22 -5.02
C GLY A 250 -7.10 -14.92 -3.67
N LEU A 251 -6.35 -14.30 -2.71
CA LEU A 251 -6.09 -14.92 -1.40
C LEU A 251 -7.15 -14.59 -0.34
N ILE A 252 -7.82 -13.46 -0.48
CA ILE A 252 -8.76 -12.97 0.52
C ILE A 252 -10.15 -12.72 -0.04
N THR A 253 -11.15 -12.84 0.83
CA THR A 253 -12.52 -12.40 0.58
C THR A 253 -12.90 -11.29 1.54
N VAL A 254 -13.88 -10.48 1.12
CA VAL A 254 -14.46 -9.41 1.95
C VAL A 254 -15.95 -9.58 1.99
N THR A 255 -16.49 -9.87 3.17
CA THR A 255 -17.93 -10.08 3.38
C THR A 255 -18.62 -8.84 3.94
N ASN A 256 -19.86 -8.61 3.54
CA ASN A 256 -20.75 -7.58 4.09
C ASN A 256 -21.85 -8.24 4.98
N PRO A 257 -22.39 -7.54 5.99
CA PRO A 257 -22.04 -6.18 6.41
C PRO A 257 -20.75 -6.12 7.24
N GLY A 258 -20.13 -4.94 7.27
CA GLY A 258 -18.99 -4.67 8.16
C GLY A 258 -17.62 -4.83 7.53
N ARG A 259 -17.57 -5.21 6.22
CA ARG A 259 -16.28 -5.38 5.50
C ARG A 259 -15.31 -6.24 6.31
N THR A 260 -15.72 -7.46 6.62
CA THR A 260 -14.85 -8.45 7.27
C THR A 260 -13.99 -9.12 6.24
N ILE A 261 -12.69 -9.10 6.48
CA ILE A 261 -11.63 -9.63 5.62
C ILE A 261 -11.22 -10.99 6.18
N SER A 262 -11.23 -12.01 5.36
CA SER A 262 -10.79 -13.37 5.71
C SER A 262 -10.02 -14.00 4.55
N ILE A 263 -9.23 -15.01 4.83
CA ILE A 263 -8.59 -15.83 3.81
C ILE A 263 -9.66 -16.70 3.15
N ILE A 264 -9.56 -16.89 1.84
CA ILE A 264 -10.36 -17.86 1.10
C ILE A 264 -9.92 -19.25 1.54
N GLU A 265 -10.86 -20.09 1.99
CA GLU A 265 -10.53 -21.38 2.62
C GLU A 265 -9.69 -22.27 1.71
N GLN A 266 -9.99 -22.29 0.41
CA GLN A 266 -9.24 -23.06 -0.59
C GLN A 266 -7.78 -22.57 -0.79
N ARG A 267 -7.46 -21.35 -0.33
CA ARG A 267 -6.14 -20.73 -0.43
C ARG A 267 -5.39 -20.73 0.90
N ARG A 268 -5.91 -21.42 1.90
CA ARG A 268 -5.36 -21.41 3.26
C ARG A 268 -3.94 -21.99 3.31
N ASP A 269 -3.73 -23.10 2.63
CA ASP A 269 -2.43 -23.79 2.57
C ASP A 269 -1.38 -22.93 1.83
N ASP A 270 -1.79 -22.23 0.77
CA ASP A 270 -0.93 -21.26 0.07
C ASP A 270 -0.48 -20.15 1.01
N VAL A 271 -1.43 -19.60 1.78
CA VAL A 271 -1.12 -18.54 2.74
C VAL A 271 -0.19 -19.05 3.84
N GLU A 272 -0.43 -20.24 4.38
CA GLU A 272 0.44 -20.85 5.39
C GLU A 272 1.86 -21.07 4.85
N PHE A 273 1.99 -21.56 3.63
CA PHE A 273 3.27 -21.71 2.96
C PHE A 273 4.00 -20.37 2.81
N ILE A 274 3.31 -19.32 2.31
CA ILE A 274 3.86 -17.96 2.19
C ILE A 274 4.36 -17.46 3.55
N LEU A 275 3.54 -17.58 4.59
CA LEU A 275 3.87 -17.07 5.92
C LEU A 275 5.03 -17.81 6.59
N ARG A 276 5.31 -19.05 6.17
CA ARG A 276 6.43 -19.85 6.66
C ARG A 276 7.71 -19.61 5.87
N THR A 277 7.63 -19.36 4.57
CA THR A 277 8.78 -19.34 3.66
C THR A 277 9.28 -17.95 3.31
N VAL A 278 8.39 -16.95 3.28
CA VAL A 278 8.77 -15.57 2.95
C VAL A 278 9.35 -14.88 4.17
N ASP A 279 10.59 -14.43 4.03
CA ASP A 279 11.27 -13.65 5.06
C ASP A 279 10.54 -12.35 5.36
N ARG A 280 10.48 -11.99 6.64
CA ARG A 280 9.80 -10.79 7.14
C ARG A 280 10.65 -9.53 7.02
N ASP A 281 11.97 -9.68 7.02
CA ASP A 281 12.89 -8.55 7.00
C ASP A 281 12.92 -7.84 5.66
N PRO A 282 12.94 -6.50 5.64
CA PRO A 282 13.28 -5.72 4.46
C PRO A 282 14.70 -6.01 3.98
N VAL A 283 14.84 -6.21 2.66
CA VAL A 283 16.14 -6.52 2.02
C VAL A 283 16.63 -5.35 1.17
N PHE A 284 17.94 -5.24 0.96
CA PHE A 284 18.56 -4.23 0.07
C PHE A 284 18.12 -2.78 0.35
N VAL A 285 17.92 -2.43 1.62
CA VAL A 285 17.32 -1.15 2.06
C VAL A 285 18.06 0.08 1.53
N SER A 286 19.39 -0.01 1.39
CA SER A 286 20.26 1.07 0.91
C SER A 286 20.86 0.83 -0.48
N ASP A 287 20.70 -0.35 -1.05
CA ASP A 287 21.22 -0.72 -2.39
C ASP A 287 20.08 -0.72 -3.43
N GLU A 288 19.92 0.39 -4.16
CA GLU A 288 18.89 0.52 -5.19
C GLU A 288 19.09 -0.48 -6.34
N SER A 289 20.32 -0.83 -6.68
CA SER A 289 20.60 -1.77 -7.80
C SER A 289 20.19 -3.20 -7.43
N ALA A 290 20.59 -3.67 -6.25
CA ALA A 290 20.19 -4.98 -5.76
C ALA A 290 18.67 -5.06 -5.50
N TYR A 291 18.08 -3.99 -4.96
CA TYR A 291 16.64 -3.90 -4.76
C TYR A 291 15.86 -3.96 -6.08
N CYS A 292 16.32 -3.26 -7.12
CA CYS A 292 15.72 -3.34 -8.45
C CYS A 292 15.79 -4.76 -9.03
N LYS A 293 16.93 -5.45 -8.93
CA LYS A 293 17.05 -6.84 -9.36
C LYS A 293 16.05 -7.74 -8.65
N HIS A 294 15.93 -7.59 -7.34
CA HIS A 294 14.97 -8.33 -6.53
C HIS A 294 13.51 -8.04 -6.93
N LEU A 295 13.16 -6.78 -7.18
CA LEU A 295 11.80 -6.41 -7.61
C LEU A 295 11.47 -6.89 -9.02
N PHE A 296 12.43 -6.84 -9.95
CA PHE A 296 12.23 -7.17 -11.36
C PHE A 296 12.11 -8.69 -11.61
N ASP A 297 12.62 -9.49 -10.68
CA ASP A 297 12.52 -10.94 -10.72
C ASP A 297 11.06 -11.38 -10.69
N ALA A 298 10.69 -12.29 -11.59
CA ALA A 298 9.32 -12.80 -11.68
C ALA A 298 9.07 -14.06 -10.85
N ASP A 299 10.13 -14.77 -10.42
CA ASP A 299 10.03 -16.11 -9.82
C ASP A 299 10.07 -16.09 -8.29
N THR A 300 10.48 -14.95 -7.68
CA THR A 300 10.53 -14.80 -6.22
C THR A 300 9.40 -13.90 -5.68
N PRO A 301 8.91 -14.17 -4.45
CA PRO A 301 9.14 -15.39 -3.66
C PRO A 301 8.51 -16.62 -4.33
N VAL A 302 9.03 -17.82 -4.00
CA VAL A 302 8.42 -19.07 -4.45
C VAL A 302 7.03 -19.20 -3.83
N LEU A 303 6.05 -19.56 -4.66
CA LEU A 303 4.67 -19.85 -4.23
C LEU A 303 4.39 -21.35 -4.43
N LEU A 304 3.34 -21.86 -3.78
CA LEU A 304 2.81 -23.18 -4.14
C LEU A 304 2.22 -23.11 -5.55
N THR A 305 2.58 -24.06 -6.38
CA THR A 305 2.04 -24.23 -7.74
C THR A 305 0.75 -25.03 -7.70
#